data_fc6f9cbbaab1e799f7da0e0eac1b51dd
#
_entry.id   fc6f9cbbaab1e799f7da0e0eac1b51dd
#
_cell.length_a   1.000
_cell.length_b   1.000
_cell.length_c   1.000
_cell.angle_alpha   90.00
_cell.angle_beta   90.00
_cell.angle_gamma   90.00
#
_symmetry.space_group_name_H-M   'P 1'
#
loop_
_entity.id
_entity.type
_entity.pdbx_description
1 polymer ?
#
loop_
_entity_poly.entity_id
_entity_poly.type
_entity_poly.pdbx_seq_one_letter_code
_entity_poly.pdbx_strand_id
1 'polypeptide(L)'
;MLVYVNYYNKGYTKKMKSFMKSLRPFQVKRRTNPSWPGTELTICPNTSYKVVFYRTDEDAKEVLKHVFKISDWSCPENPQDLAFFKGNKCWFYSVGHEKIAGIIRADDEDVDFVVKCGLADYSDVEPFNPHYCVFDEEIFKDKGSVALRGAKI
;
A
#
# COMPACT_ATOMS: atom_id res chain seq x y z
N MET A 1 0.30 3.31 -2.73
CA MET A 1 -1.13 2.99 -2.51
C MET A 1 -1.43 3.05 -1.01
N LEU A 2 -2.61 3.53 -0.65
CA LEU A 2 -3.11 3.56 0.73
C LEU A 2 -4.57 3.08 0.75
N VAL A 3 -4.96 2.44 1.85
CA VAL A 3 -6.32 1.94 2.05
C VAL A 3 -7.05 2.82 3.06
N TYR A 4 -8.26 3.23 2.74
CA TYR A 4 -9.09 4.06 3.59
C TYR A 4 -10.28 3.26 4.10
N VAL A 5 -10.25 2.93 5.36
CA VAL A 5 -11.30 2.16 6.03
C VAL A 5 -12.15 3.09 6.89
N ASN A 6 -13.45 2.99 6.73
CA ASN A 6 -14.40 3.74 7.56
C ASN A 6 -15.16 2.75 8.47
N TYR A 7 -14.55 2.41 9.59
CA TYR A 7 -15.15 1.51 10.54
C TYR A 7 -16.43 2.09 11.13
N TYR A 8 -17.48 1.30 11.12
CA TYR A 8 -18.76 1.62 11.75
C TYR A 8 -19.43 2.90 11.25
N ASN A 9 -19.13 3.35 10.04
CA ASN A 9 -19.67 4.59 9.46
C ASN A 9 -19.46 5.87 10.30
N LYS A 10 -18.48 5.85 11.22
CA LYS A 10 -18.17 7.01 12.10
C LYS A 10 -17.45 8.15 11.40
N GLY A 11 -17.08 7.95 10.15
CA GLY A 11 -16.30 8.92 9.39
C GLY A 11 -14.80 8.91 9.79
N TYR A 12 -14.02 9.70 9.07
CA TYR A 12 -12.59 9.83 9.33
C TYR A 12 -12.30 10.89 10.40
N THR A 13 -11.26 10.66 11.21
CA THR A 13 -10.78 11.64 12.20
C THR A 13 -10.32 12.94 11.51
N LYS A 14 -10.16 14.02 12.29
CA LYS A 14 -9.61 15.28 11.78
C LYS A 14 -8.19 15.08 11.24
N LYS A 15 -7.36 14.26 11.93
CA LYS A 15 -6.00 13.92 11.52
C LYS A 15 -6.00 13.21 10.17
N MET A 16 -6.82 12.17 10.03
CA MET A 16 -6.99 11.42 8.78
C MET A 16 -7.43 12.34 7.62
N LYS A 17 -8.40 13.20 7.85
CA LYS A 17 -8.88 14.16 6.83
C LYS A 17 -7.80 15.14 6.40
N SER A 18 -6.99 15.64 7.35
CA SER A 18 -5.85 16.51 7.06
C SER A 18 -4.82 15.80 6.21
N PHE A 19 -4.46 14.58 6.59
CA PHE A 19 -3.51 13.75 5.83
C PHE A 19 -4.00 13.46 4.40
N MET A 20 -5.27 13.07 4.26
CA MET A 20 -5.90 12.88 2.94
C MET A 20 -5.83 14.14 2.08
N LYS A 21 -6.04 15.32 2.70
CA LYS A 21 -5.97 16.60 1.99
C LYS A 21 -4.55 16.89 1.48
N SER A 22 -3.53 16.62 2.30
CA SER A 22 -2.12 16.79 1.92
C SER A 22 -1.71 15.87 0.76
N LEU A 23 -2.24 14.65 0.70
CA LEU A 23 -1.96 13.71 -0.39
C LEU A 23 -2.80 13.93 -1.65
N ARG A 24 -3.86 14.74 -1.59
CA ARG A 24 -4.77 14.94 -2.72
C ARG A 24 -4.09 15.40 -4.02
N PRO A 25 -3.08 16.28 -4.02
CA PRO A 25 -2.40 16.71 -5.25
C PRO A 25 -1.66 15.57 -5.97
N PHE A 26 -1.32 14.51 -5.25
CA PHE A 26 -0.57 13.36 -5.77
C PHE A 26 -1.46 12.18 -6.17
N GLN A 27 -2.78 12.31 -5.98
CA GLN A 27 -3.70 11.23 -6.29
C GLN A 27 -3.76 10.95 -7.79
N VAL A 28 -3.49 9.71 -8.17
CA VAL A 28 -3.53 9.22 -9.55
C VAL A 28 -4.84 8.49 -9.81
N LYS A 29 -5.22 7.59 -8.90
CA LYS A 29 -6.37 6.70 -9.10
C LYS A 29 -7.04 6.39 -7.74
N ARG A 30 -8.33 6.11 -7.79
CA ARG A 30 -9.10 5.60 -6.65
C ARG A 30 -9.98 4.45 -7.12
N ARG A 31 -10.04 3.41 -6.30
CA ARG A 31 -10.87 2.24 -6.53
C ARG A 31 -11.58 1.80 -5.25
N THR A 32 -12.55 0.95 -5.42
CA THR A 32 -13.14 0.16 -4.35
C THR A 32 -12.75 -1.30 -4.60
N ASN A 33 -12.09 -1.92 -3.62
CA ASN A 33 -11.57 -3.28 -3.74
C ASN A 33 -11.82 -4.07 -2.46
N PRO A 34 -12.12 -5.38 -2.53
CA PRO A 34 -12.31 -6.21 -1.34
C PRO A 34 -11.01 -6.57 -0.64
N SER A 35 -9.88 -6.47 -1.32
CA SER A 35 -8.55 -6.84 -0.82
C SER A 35 -7.47 -5.92 -1.36
N TRP A 36 -6.28 -5.97 -0.76
CA TRP A 36 -5.08 -5.24 -1.16
C TRP A 36 -3.82 -6.04 -0.77
N PRO A 37 -2.62 -5.69 -1.26
CA PRO A 37 -1.42 -6.45 -0.94
C PRO A 37 -1.22 -6.69 0.57
N GLY A 38 -0.89 -7.92 0.93
CA GLY A 38 -0.71 -8.34 2.32
C GLY A 38 -1.99 -8.78 3.03
N THR A 39 -3.16 -8.71 2.36
CA THR A 39 -4.42 -9.19 2.93
C THR A 39 -4.97 -10.37 2.15
N GLU A 40 -5.50 -11.34 2.85
CA GLU A 40 -6.30 -12.39 2.23
C GLU A 40 -7.69 -11.84 1.85
N LEU A 41 -8.31 -12.44 0.83
CA LEU A 41 -9.70 -12.16 0.48
C LEU A 41 -10.56 -12.43 1.71
N THR A 42 -11.04 -11.37 2.32
CA THR A 42 -11.92 -11.47 3.48
C THR A 42 -13.19 -12.20 3.06
N ILE A 43 -13.58 -13.22 3.81
CA ILE A 43 -14.76 -14.07 3.57
C ILE A 43 -16.09 -13.28 3.67
N CYS A 44 -16.03 -11.98 3.87
CA CYS A 44 -17.20 -11.11 3.87
C CYS A 44 -17.51 -10.64 2.44
N PRO A 45 -18.41 -11.31 1.70
CA PRO A 45 -18.60 -11.13 0.26
C PRO A 45 -19.08 -9.74 -0.16
N ASN A 46 -19.46 -8.88 0.78
CA ASN A 46 -20.02 -7.55 0.50
C ASN A 46 -19.18 -6.39 1.09
N THR A 47 -17.99 -6.67 1.61
CA THR A 47 -17.14 -5.63 2.17
C THR A 47 -16.15 -5.14 1.10
N SER A 48 -16.16 -3.85 0.85
CA SER A 48 -15.24 -3.22 -0.08
C SER A 48 -14.62 -1.97 0.54
N TYR A 49 -13.35 -1.75 0.25
CA TYR A 49 -12.56 -0.69 0.84
C TYR A 49 -12.10 0.30 -0.22
N LYS A 50 -11.99 1.55 0.17
CA LYS A 50 -11.47 2.58 -0.70
C LYS A 50 -9.94 2.45 -0.79
N VAL A 51 -9.43 2.09 -1.94
CA VAL A 51 -8.01 2.00 -2.25
C VAL A 51 -7.63 3.21 -3.12
N VAL A 52 -6.61 3.95 -2.71
CA VAL A 52 -6.17 5.16 -3.41
C VAL A 52 -4.70 5.05 -3.77
N PHE A 53 -4.40 5.33 -5.02
CA PHE A 53 -3.05 5.34 -5.56
C PHE A 53 -2.55 6.77 -5.70
N TYR A 54 -1.31 6.99 -5.31
CA TYR A 54 -0.62 8.26 -5.38
C TYR A 54 0.69 8.08 -6.15
N ARG A 55 1.09 9.10 -6.92
CA ARG A 55 2.47 9.16 -7.38
C ARG A 55 3.37 9.42 -6.17
N THR A 56 4.61 8.91 -6.22
CA THR A 56 5.58 9.03 -5.13
C THR A 56 6.78 9.87 -5.59
N ASP A 57 6.50 11.12 -6.00
CA ASP A 57 7.53 12.13 -6.18
C ASP A 57 8.07 12.62 -4.81
N GLU A 58 9.09 13.48 -4.83
CA GLU A 58 9.74 13.94 -3.60
C GLU A 58 8.77 14.64 -2.65
N ASP A 59 7.85 15.45 -3.17
CA ASP A 59 6.87 16.17 -2.35
C ASP A 59 5.88 15.21 -1.68
N ALA A 60 5.45 14.16 -2.40
CA ALA A 60 4.59 13.12 -1.83
C ALA A 60 5.32 12.30 -0.74
N LYS A 61 6.63 12.03 -0.93
CA LYS A 61 7.44 11.34 0.07
C LYS A 61 7.53 12.15 1.36
N GLU A 62 7.68 13.49 1.27
CA GLU A 62 7.69 14.33 2.47
C GLU A 62 6.38 14.23 3.26
N VAL A 63 5.24 14.14 2.60
CA VAL A 63 3.95 13.91 3.27
C VAL A 63 3.91 12.52 3.92
N LEU A 64 4.38 11.48 3.22
CA LEU A 64 4.37 10.11 3.73
C LEU A 64 5.28 9.93 4.95
N LYS A 65 6.39 10.63 5.03
CA LYS A 65 7.34 10.61 6.17
C LYS A 65 6.72 11.07 7.50
N HIS A 66 5.56 11.69 7.51
CA HIS A 66 4.86 12.04 8.75
C HIS A 66 4.30 10.82 9.49
N VAL A 67 4.30 9.65 8.87
CA VAL A 67 3.92 8.38 9.50
C VAL A 67 5.18 7.51 9.56
N PHE A 68 5.81 7.44 10.75
CA PHE A 68 7.16 6.90 10.92
C PHE A 68 7.19 5.38 11.08
N LYS A 69 6.15 4.80 11.65
CA LYS A 69 6.13 3.37 11.97
C LYS A 69 5.14 2.64 11.09
N ILE A 70 5.47 1.42 10.73
CA ILE A 70 4.56 0.55 9.98
C ILE A 70 3.23 0.35 10.72
N SER A 71 3.30 0.16 12.03
CA SER A 71 2.11 0.04 12.90
C SER A 71 1.21 1.27 12.93
N ASP A 72 1.74 2.43 12.55
CA ASP A 72 0.96 3.67 12.52
C ASP A 72 0.10 3.79 11.25
N TRP A 73 0.36 2.98 10.23
CA TRP A 73 -0.50 2.84 9.05
C TRP A 73 -1.74 2.04 9.41
N SER A 74 -2.57 2.63 10.26
CA SER A 74 -3.77 1.99 10.80
C SER A 74 -4.86 3.01 11.07
N CYS A 75 -6.09 2.66 10.70
CA CYS A 75 -7.28 3.43 11.03
C CYS A 75 -7.55 3.39 12.55
N PRO A 76 -8.15 4.45 13.11
CA PRO A 76 -8.79 5.58 12.41
C PRO A 76 -7.90 6.81 12.21
N GLU A 77 -6.68 6.83 12.75
CA GLU A 77 -5.83 8.02 12.79
C GLU A 77 -5.08 8.26 11.48
N ASN A 78 -4.68 7.21 10.80
CA ASN A 78 -4.03 7.26 9.50
C ASN A 78 -4.74 6.32 8.52
N PRO A 79 -4.46 6.42 7.20
CA PRO A 79 -4.85 5.38 6.26
C PRO A 79 -4.30 4.03 6.69
N GLN A 80 -5.02 2.98 6.38
CA GLN A 80 -4.56 1.63 6.64
C GLN A 80 -3.65 1.16 5.53
N ASP A 81 -2.62 0.44 5.89
CA ASP A 81 -1.73 -0.33 5.03
C ASP A 81 -1.14 0.46 3.86
N LEU A 82 0.16 0.60 3.89
CA LEU A 82 0.93 1.24 2.84
C LEU A 82 1.47 0.18 1.87
N ALA A 83 1.34 0.42 0.58
CA ALA A 83 2.04 -0.38 -0.41
C ALA A 83 2.65 0.49 -1.52
N PHE A 84 3.83 0.09 -1.99
CA PHE A 84 4.51 0.70 -3.13
C PHE A 84 4.49 -0.24 -4.34
N PHE A 85 4.39 0.36 -5.51
CA PHE A 85 4.35 -0.33 -6.78
C PHE A 85 5.46 0.18 -7.69
N LYS A 86 6.20 -0.74 -8.33
CA LYS A 86 7.07 -0.46 -9.46
C LYS A 86 6.26 -0.78 -10.73
N GLY A 87 5.81 0.26 -11.47
CA GLY A 87 4.83 0.11 -12.53
C GLY A 87 3.48 -0.39 -11.98
N ASN A 88 2.99 -1.53 -12.45
CA ASN A 88 1.76 -2.18 -12.00
C ASN A 88 2.00 -3.35 -11.03
N LYS A 89 3.25 -3.59 -10.63
CA LYS A 89 3.63 -4.70 -9.75
C LYS A 89 3.86 -4.20 -8.34
N CYS A 90 3.21 -4.82 -7.36
CA CYS A 90 3.49 -4.54 -5.96
C CYS A 90 4.94 -4.92 -5.65
N TRP A 91 5.68 -3.99 -5.07
CA TRP A 91 7.05 -4.19 -4.63
C TRP A 91 7.16 -4.27 -3.11
N PHE A 92 6.46 -3.38 -2.40
CA PHE A 92 6.43 -3.34 -0.94
C PHE A 92 4.97 -3.31 -0.47
N TYR A 93 4.69 -4.01 0.62
CA TYR A 93 3.40 -3.93 1.31
C TYR A 93 3.58 -3.87 2.83
N SER A 94 2.57 -3.38 3.50
CA SER A 94 2.48 -3.46 4.95
C SER A 94 1.06 -3.78 5.39
N VAL A 95 0.95 -4.49 6.53
CA VAL A 95 -0.28 -4.72 7.28
C VAL A 95 -0.08 -4.09 8.66
N GLY A 96 -0.45 -2.81 8.75
CA GLY A 96 -0.05 -1.96 9.88
C GLY A 96 -0.55 -2.48 11.24
N HIS A 97 -1.79 -2.96 11.30
CA HIS A 97 -2.36 -3.49 12.55
C HIS A 97 -1.73 -4.82 13.00
N GLU A 98 -1.14 -5.59 12.08
CA GLU A 98 -0.40 -6.81 12.36
C GLU A 98 1.10 -6.56 12.56
N LYS A 99 1.56 -5.34 12.26
CA LYS A 99 2.98 -4.93 12.31
C LYS A 99 3.87 -5.73 11.34
N ILE A 100 3.29 -6.17 10.23
CA ILE A 100 3.96 -6.92 9.17
C ILE A 100 4.25 -6.00 8.00
N ALA A 101 5.40 -6.17 7.39
CA ALA A 101 5.74 -5.61 6.11
C ALA A 101 6.65 -6.54 5.33
N GLY A 102 6.64 -6.43 4.01
CA GLY A 102 7.50 -7.23 3.18
C GLY A 102 7.79 -6.57 1.83
N ILE A 103 8.91 -6.96 1.24
CA ILE A 103 9.25 -6.66 -0.15
C ILE A 103 8.97 -7.91 -0.97
N ILE A 104 8.07 -7.77 -1.93
CA ILE A 104 7.76 -8.84 -2.89
C ILE A 104 8.72 -8.68 -4.03
N ARG A 105 9.42 -9.60 -4.54
CA ARG A 105 10.38 -9.47 -5.65
C ARG A 105 11.61 -8.63 -5.29
N ALA A 106 12.11 -8.80 -4.06
CA ALA A 106 13.37 -8.20 -3.68
C ALA A 106 14.49 -8.73 -4.59
N ASP A 107 15.31 -7.84 -5.11
CA ASP A 107 16.61 -8.18 -5.70
C ASP A 107 17.69 -8.13 -4.61
N ASP A 108 18.92 -8.50 -4.98
CA ASP A 108 20.03 -8.55 -4.02
C ASP A 108 20.30 -7.16 -3.40
N GLU A 109 20.12 -6.08 -4.16
CA GLU A 109 20.29 -4.71 -3.66
C GLU A 109 19.21 -4.35 -2.66
N ASP A 110 17.96 -4.74 -2.90
CA ASP A 110 16.85 -4.56 -1.98
C ASP A 110 17.11 -5.32 -0.65
N VAL A 111 17.59 -6.57 -0.74
CA VAL A 111 17.93 -7.39 0.43
C VAL A 111 19.06 -6.74 1.23
N ASP A 112 20.17 -6.42 0.57
CA ASP A 112 21.32 -5.78 1.21
C ASP A 112 20.94 -4.46 1.89
N PHE A 113 20.07 -3.67 1.26
CA PHE A 113 19.58 -2.41 1.82
C PHE A 113 18.79 -2.63 3.12
N VAL A 114 17.83 -3.55 3.14
CA VAL A 114 17.00 -3.76 4.34
C VAL A 114 17.80 -4.38 5.49
N VAL A 115 18.73 -5.28 5.20
CA VAL A 115 19.63 -5.87 6.20
C VAL A 115 20.57 -4.80 6.76
N LYS A 116 21.18 -3.98 5.92
CA LYS A 116 22.03 -2.86 6.34
C LYS A 116 21.29 -1.84 7.21
N CYS A 117 20.00 -1.65 6.98
CA CYS A 117 19.15 -0.80 7.80
C CYS A 117 18.68 -1.47 9.10
N GLY A 118 19.02 -2.73 9.35
CA GLY A 118 18.58 -3.51 10.51
C GLY A 118 17.07 -3.80 10.51
N LEU A 119 16.45 -3.87 9.35
CA LEU A 119 15.02 -4.13 9.19
C LEU A 119 14.71 -5.62 8.97
N ALA A 120 15.70 -6.40 8.55
CA ALA A 120 15.61 -7.85 8.34
C ALA A 120 17.00 -8.47 8.48
N ASP A 121 17.04 -9.79 8.61
CA ASP A 121 18.25 -10.61 8.48
C ASP A 121 18.22 -11.37 7.16
N TYR A 122 19.38 -11.82 6.68
CA TYR A 122 19.44 -12.65 5.46
C TYR A 122 18.64 -13.95 5.58
N SER A 123 18.44 -14.44 6.79
CA SER A 123 17.60 -15.61 7.07
C SER A 123 16.10 -15.35 6.87
N ASP A 124 15.68 -14.09 6.82
CA ASP A 124 14.28 -13.71 6.57
C ASP A 124 13.93 -13.71 5.07
N VAL A 125 14.92 -13.95 4.21
CA VAL A 125 14.70 -13.98 2.76
C VAL A 125 14.07 -15.31 2.36
N GLU A 126 12.79 -15.25 2.04
CA GLU A 126 12.03 -16.40 1.55
C GLU A 126 12.08 -16.48 0.01
N PRO A 127 11.99 -17.69 -0.56
CA PRO A 127 11.82 -17.85 -2.00
C PRO A 127 10.57 -17.09 -2.48
N PHE A 128 10.70 -16.47 -3.66
CA PHE A 128 9.59 -15.75 -4.27
C PHE A 128 8.33 -16.63 -4.37
N ASN A 129 7.24 -16.19 -3.75
CA ASN A 129 5.96 -16.86 -3.82
C ASN A 129 5.04 -16.17 -4.83
N PRO A 130 4.71 -16.81 -5.97
CA PRO A 130 3.87 -16.22 -7.00
C PRO A 130 2.45 -15.89 -6.56
N HIS A 131 1.96 -16.43 -5.45
CA HIS A 131 0.66 -16.06 -4.88
C HIS A 131 0.56 -14.56 -4.56
N TYR A 132 1.65 -13.90 -4.21
CA TYR A 132 1.66 -12.46 -4.01
C TYR A 132 1.42 -11.66 -5.30
N CYS A 133 1.54 -12.28 -6.47
CA CYS A 133 1.29 -11.65 -7.76
C CYS A 133 -0.20 -11.49 -8.09
N VAL A 134 -1.07 -12.23 -7.43
CA VAL A 134 -2.53 -12.18 -7.67
C VAL A 134 -3.07 -10.76 -7.46
N PHE A 135 -2.54 -10.05 -6.49
CA PHE A 135 -2.93 -8.68 -6.19
C PHE A 135 -2.58 -7.67 -7.28
N ASP A 136 -1.50 -7.90 -8.04
CA ASP A 136 -1.11 -7.01 -9.14
C ASP A 136 -2.18 -6.97 -10.22
N GLU A 137 -2.66 -8.13 -10.60
CA GLU A 137 -3.68 -8.25 -11.63
C GLU A 137 -5.04 -7.76 -11.16
N GLU A 138 -5.48 -8.10 -9.94
CA GLU A 138 -6.78 -7.71 -9.43
C GLU A 138 -6.90 -6.21 -9.18
N ILE A 139 -5.86 -5.59 -8.60
CA ILE A 139 -5.84 -4.15 -8.34
C ILE A 139 -5.85 -3.35 -9.63
N PHE A 140 -5.23 -3.87 -10.70
CA PHE A 140 -5.12 -3.19 -11.99
C PHE A 140 -6.10 -3.70 -13.06
N LYS A 141 -6.82 -4.81 -12.82
CA LYS A 141 -7.94 -5.22 -13.70
C LYS A 141 -9.04 -4.17 -13.62
N ASP A 142 -9.08 -3.30 -14.60
CA ASP A 142 -10.27 -2.51 -14.88
C ASP A 142 -11.28 -3.37 -15.68
N LYS A 143 -12.52 -3.36 -15.24
CA LYS A 143 -13.63 -3.69 -16.13
C LYS A 143 -13.77 -2.56 -17.16
N GLY A 144 -12.85 -2.50 -18.11
CA GLY A 144 -12.73 -1.41 -19.08
C GLY A 144 -11.40 -0.66 -18.92
N SER A 145 -10.36 -1.22 -19.48
CA SER A 145 -8.99 -0.80 -19.43
C SER A 145 -8.77 0.67 -19.83
N VAL A 146 -8.23 1.45 -18.89
CA VAL A 146 -7.27 2.49 -19.28
C VAL A 146 -5.95 2.14 -18.60
N ALA A 147 -5.02 1.61 -19.35
CA ALA A 147 -3.65 1.49 -18.92
C ALA A 147 -3.19 2.85 -18.38
N LEU A 148 -2.52 2.85 -17.24
CA LEU A 148 -1.83 4.03 -16.72
C LEU A 148 -0.75 4.43 -17.75
N ARG A 149 -1.14 5.14 -18.80
CA ARG A 149 -0.20 5.77 -19.73
C ARG A 149 0.36 6.99 -19.00
N GLY A 150 1.60 6.89 -18.58
CA GLY A 150 2.38 8.06 -18.21
C GLY A 150 2.89 8.18 -16.79
N ALA A 151 2.88 7.16 -15.96
CA ALA A 151 3.76 7.14 -14.80
C ALA A 151 5.19 6.81 -15.28
N LYS A 152 5.90 7.81 -15.79
CA LYS A 152 7.37 7.75 -15.83
C LYS A 152 7.82 7.86 -14.39
N ILE A 153 8.47 6.82 -13.91
CA ILE A 153 9.28 6.82 -12.70
C ILE A 153 10.52 7.65 -12.94
#